data_cc40b87451f139205826939217757e44
#
_entry.id   cc40b87451f139205826939217757e44
#
_cell.length_a   1.000
_cell.length_b   1.000
_cell.length_c   1.000
_cell.angle_alpha   90.00
_cell.angle_beta   90.00
_cell.angle_gamma   90.00
#
_symmetry.space_group_name_H-M   'P 1'
#
loop_
_entity.id
_entity.type
_entity.pdbx_description
1 polymer ?
#
loop_
_entity_poly.entity_id
_entity_poly.type
_entity_poly.pdbx_seq_one_letter_code
_entity_poly.pdbx_strand_id
1 'polypeptide(L)'
;MVKRAVTSSYYSAKTEKLAGFIRKIAHQLSEERSGGDKSSKKAFTLSKQAVTEMELLIEHAINNVAYNSGAILKYNGAGTVMPDTIQLATKTAFNGVLRDVVTAAGSLALKNYEASLEAPPASA
;
A
#
# COMPACT_ATOMS: atom_id res chain seq x y z
N MET A 1 29.64 7.07 6.03
CA MET A 1 29.54 6.26 4.81
C MET A 1 28.89 4.88 4.97
N VAL A 2 28.60 4.45 6.18
CA VAL A 2 28.01 3.12 6.46
C VAL A 2 26.49 3.07 6.24
N LYS A 3 25.81 4.21 6.14
CA LYS A 3 24.33 4.29 6.03
C LYS A 3 23.76 3.97 4.64
N ARG A 4 24.56 3.92 3.57
CA ARG A 4 24.08 3.65 2.20
C ARG A 4 23.91 2.18 1.87
N ALA A 5 24.69 1.30 2.48
CA ALA A 5 24.62 -0.13 2.19
C ALA A 5 23.41 -0.82 2.86
N VAL A 6 22.98 -0.34 4.01
CA VAL A 6 21.83 -0.89 4.75
C VAL A 6 20.49 -0.52 4.10
N THR A 7 20.40 0.66 3.49
CA THR A 7 19.19 1.10 2.79
C THR A 7 18.94 0.32 1.50
N SER A 8 19.97 -0.03 0.75
CA SER A 8 19.84 -0.76 -0.51
C SER A 8 19.31 -2.19 -0.30
N SER A 9 19.79 -2.90 0.71
CA SER A 9 19.33 -4.26 1.01
C SER A 9 17.89 -4.29 1.54
N TYR A 10 17.50 -3.30 2.33
CA TYR A 10 16.14 -3.20 2.87
C TYR A 10 15.11 -2.91 1.76
N TYR A 11 15.44 -2.04 0.83
CA TYR A 11 14.58 -1.74 -0.32
C TYR A 11 14.45 -2.93 -1.28
N SER A 12 15.51 -3.67 -1.52
CA SER A 12 15.48 -4.84 -2.41
C SER A 12 14.55 -5.94 -1.89
N ALA A 13 14.63 -6.29 -0.62
CA ALA A 13 13.77 -7.29 0.00
C ALA A 13 12.29 -6.87 0.04
N LYS A 14 12.04 -5.55 0.09
CA LYS A 14 10.68 -4.99 0.12
C LYS A 14 10.04 -4.97 -1.26
N THR A 15 10.82 -4.77 -2.31
CA THR A 15 10.36 -4.73 -3.70
C THR A 15 9.86 -6.11 -4.16
N GLU A 16 10.53 -7.18 -3.77
CA GLU A 16 10.09 -8.55 -4.09
C GLU A 16 8.72 -8.86 -3.48
N LYS A 17 8.44 -8.40 -2.27
CA LYS A 17 7.13 -8.57 -1.62
C LYS A 17 6.03 -7.79 -2.32
N LEU A 18 6.30 -6.58 -2.80
CA LEU A 18 5.33 -5.77 -3.52
C LEU A 18 4.89 -6.42 -4.83
N ALA A 19 5.81 -7.01 -5.59
CA ALA A 19 5.48 -7.74 -6.82
C ALA A 19 4.45 -8.87 -6.56
N GLY A 20 4.66 -9.64 -5.49
CA GLY A 20 3.73 -10.69 -5.07
C GLY A 20 2.34 -10.16 -4.74
N PHE A 21 2.23 -9.07 -4.02
CA PHE A 21 0.96 -8.41 -3.69
C PHE A 21 0.26 -7.86 -4.93
N ILE A 22 0.98 -7.20 -5.82
CA ILE A 22 0.44 -6.67 -7.07
C ILE A 22 -0.17 -7.79 -7.92
N ARG A 23 0.50 -8.92 -8.04
CA ARG A 23 0.00 -10.09 -8.78
C ARG A 23 -1.25 -10.70 -8.14
N LYS A 24 -1.30 -10.78 -6.82
CA LYS A 24 -2.47 -11.27 -6.08
C LYS A 24 -3.68 -10.34 -6.29
N ILE A 25 -3.50 -9.05 -6.18
CA ILE A 25 -4.57 -8.06 -6.39
C ILE A 25 -5.08 -8.14 -7.83
N ALA A 26 -4.18 -8.21 -8.81
CA ALA A 26 -4.55 -8.35 -10.21
C ALA A 26 -5.35 -9.63 -10.47
N HIS A 27 -4.98 -10.74 -9.84
CA HIS A 27 -5.72 -12.00 -9.93
C HIS A 27 -7.13 -11.87 -9.34
N GLN A 28 -7.26 -11.28 -8.15
CA GLN A 28 -8.55 -11.05 -7.51
C GLN A 28 -9.47 -10.17 -8.37
N LEU A 29 -8.97 -9.06 -8.89
CA LEU A 29 -9.72 -8.17 -9.77
C LEU A 29 -10.14 -8.86 -11.07
N SER A 30 -9.31 -9.75 -11.58
CA SER A 30 -9.63 -10.56 -12.76
C SER A 30 -10.75 -11.54 -12.49
N GLU A 31 -10.77 -12.19 -11.32
CA GLU A 31 -11.84 -13.09 -10.89
C GLU A 31 -13.15 -12.35 -10.66
N GLU A 32 -13.13 -11.22 -9.97
CA GLU A 32 -14.31 -10.39 -9.75
C GLU A 32 -14.95 -9.92 -11.06
N ARG A 33 -14.11 -9.54 -12.03
CA ARG A 33 -14.58 -9.10 -13.35
C ARG A 33 -15.21 -10.22 -14.17
N SER A 34 -14.76 -11.45 -14.00
CA SER A 34 -15.32 -12.59 -14.72
C SER A 34 -16.65 -13.10 -14.15
N GLY A 35 -17.12 -12.52 -13.03
CA GLY A 35 -18.44 -12.82 -12.48
C GLY A 35 -18.65 -14.29 -12.09
N GLY A 36 -17.58 -15.01 -11.82
CA GLY A 36 -17.65 -16.45 -11.49
C GLY A 36 -17.92 -17.36 -12.69
N ASP A 37 -18.08 -16.83 -13.90
CA ASP A 37 -18.25 -17.63 -15.10
C ASP A 37 -16.88 -18.16 -15.56
N LYS A 38 -16.66 -19.44 -15.32
CA LYS A 38 -15.43 -20.15 -15.71
C LYS A 38 -15.22 -20.24 -17.23
N SER A 39 -16.24 -19.86 -18.02
CA SER A 39 -16.16 -19.88 -19.49
C SER A 39 -15.54 -18.60 -20.07
N SER A 40 -15.55 -17.51 -19.33
CA SER A 40 -14.94 -16.25 -19.73
C SER A 40 -13.43 -16.24 -19.43
N LYS A 41 -12.66 -16.87 -20.29
CA LYS A 41 -11.18 -16.98 -20.19
C LYS A 41 -10.42 -15.67 -20.43
N LYS A 42 -10.98 -14.52 -20.05
CA LYS A 42 -10.27 -13.24 -20.15
C LYS A 42 -9.78 -12.74 -18.79
N ALA A 43 -9.13 -13.62 -18.03
CA ALA A 43 -8.26 -13.17 -16.95
C ALA A 43 -7.13 -12.34 -17.58
N PHE A 44 -7.01 -11.06 -17.23
CA PHE A 44 -5.85 -10.30 -17.65
C PHE A 44 -4.61 -10.75 -16.89
N THR A 45 -3.48 -10.79 -17.56
CA THR A 45 -2.19 -11.08 -16.96
C THR A 45 -1.33 -9.82 -16.99
N LEU A 46 -0.52 -9.63 -15.95
CA LEU A 46 0.44 -8.53 -15.91
C LEU A 46 1.79 -8.99 -16.46
N SER A 47 2.33 -8.23 -17.40
CA SER A 47 3.71 -8.44 -17.84
C SER A 47 4.69 -8.09 -16.71
N LYS A 48 5.92 -8.62 -16.79
CA LYS A 48 6.97 -8.29 -15.83
C LYS A 48 7.27 -6.78 -15.80
N GLN A 49 7.27 -6.14 -16.96
CA GLN A 49 7.44 -4.69 -17.06
C GLN A 49 6.31 -3.92 -16.39
N ALA A 50 5.05 -4.34 -16.58
CA ALA A 50 3.90 -3.71 -15.94
C ALA A 50 3.98 -3.82 -14.41
N VAL A 51 4.39 -4.96 -13.88
CA VAL A 51 4.61 -5.14 -12.44
C VAL A 51 5.70 -4.21 -11.92
N THR A 52 6.82 -4.09 -12.64
CA THR A 52 7.91 -3.18 -12.27
C THR A 52 7.45 -1.72 -12.26
N GLU A 53 6.69 -1.29 -13.26
CA GLU A 53 6.13 0.06 -13.31
C GLU A 53 5.18 0.32 -12.12
N MET A 54 4.35 -0.64 -11.76
CA MET A 54 3.46 -0.55 -10.61
C MET A 54 4.23 -0.48 -9.29
N GLU A 55 5.31 -1.25 -9.14
CA GLU A 55 6.19 -1.19 -7.97
C GLU A 55 6.80 0.20 -7.80
N LEU A 56 7.33 0.77 -8.87
CA LEU A 56 7.92 2.11 -8.86
C LEU A 56 6.88 3.18 -8.52
N LEU A 57 5.67 3.05 -9.04
CA LEU A 57 4.56 3.95 -8.75
C LEU A 57 4.16 3.88 -7.27
N ILE A 58 4.03 2.68 -6.71
CA ILE A 58 3.69 2.48 -5.30
C ILE A 58 4.81 2.99 -4.39
N GLU A 59 6.06 2.71 -4.73
CA GLU A 59 7.21 3.21 -4.00
C GLU A 59 7.24 4.74 -3.98
N HIS A 60 6.99 5.38 -5.11
CA HIS A 60 6.91 6.83 -5.19
C HIS A 60 5.77 7.39 -4.32
N ALA A 61 4.61 6.75 -4.36
CA ALA A 61 3.47 7.13 -3.53
C ALA A 61 3.77 7.01 -2.03
N ILE A 62 4.39 5.90 -1.60
CA ILE A 62 4.79 5.67 -0.21
C ILE A 62 5.80 6.72 0.24
N ASN A 63 6.81 7.01 -0.58
CA ASN A 63 7.82 8.03 -0.29
C ASN A 63 7.20 9.42 -0.15
N ASN A 64 6.23 9.74 -0.99
CA ASN A 64 5.52 11.01 -0.93
C ASN A 64 4.70 11.14 0.37
N VAL A 65 3.98 10.10 0.75
CA VAL A 65 3.24 10.06 2.01
C VAL A 65 4.19 10.16 3.22
N ALA A 66 5.31 9.43 3.17
CA ALA A 66 6.33 9.47 4.23
C ALA A 66 6.94 10.87 4.38
N TYR A 67 7.26 11.52 3.28
CA TYR A 67 7.79 12.90 3.27
C TYR A 67 6.79 13.89 3.89
N ASN A 68 5.53 13.84 3.48
CA ASN A 68 4.48 14.70 4.03
C ASN A 68 4.23 14.41 5.51
N SER A 69 4.29 13.14 5.92
CA SER A 69 4.18 12.76 7.34
C SER A 69 5.29 13.37 8.17
N GLY A 70 6.53 13.32 7.69
CA GLY A 70 7.67 13.93 8.35
C GLY A 70 7.53 15.45 8.48
N ALA A 71 7.04 16.12 7.45
CA ALA A 71 6.78 17.55 7.47
C ALA A 71 5.69 17.92 8.50
N ILE A 72 4.62 17.14 8.58
CA ILE A 72 3.54 17.35 9.57
C ILE A 72 4.07 17.15 11.00
N LEU A 73 4.84 16.12 11.25
CA LEU A 73 5.44 15.87 12.56
C LEU A 73 6.35 17.03 12.98
N LYS A 74 7.17 17.50 12.07
CA LYS A 74 8.07 18.63 12.31
C LYS A 74 7.28 19.91 12.65
N TYR A 75 6.19 20.16 11.95
CA TYR A 75 5.32 21.30 12.19
C TYR A 75 4.62 21.22 13.56
N ASN A 76 4.15 20.05 13.93
CA ASN A 76 3.44 19.80 15.19
C ASN A 76 4.39 19.60 16.38
N GLY A 77 5.69 19.46 16.16
CA GLY A 77 6.66 19.16 17.22
C GLY A 77 6.51 17.74 17.81
N ALA A 78 5.82 16.85 17.11
CA ALA A 78 5.61 15.46 17.54
C ALA A 78 6.78 14.56 17.15
N GLY A 79 7.06 13.55 17.97
CA GLY A 79 8.13 12.58 17.74
C GLY A 79 7.67 11.23 17.19
N THR A 80 6.36 10.98 17.13
CA THR A 80 5.80 9.68 16.73
C THR A 80 4.78 9.86 15.62
N VAL A 81 4.88 9.00 14.59
CA VAL A 81 3.91 8.92 13.51
C VAL A 81 2.68 8.14 13.98
N MET A 82 1.55 8.79 14.00
CA MET A 82 0.27 8.20 14.35
C MET A 82 -0.58 7.95 13.09
N PRO A 83 -1.61 7.08 13.14
CA PRO A 83 -2.50 6.85 12.00
C PRO A 83 -3.12 8.13 11.44
N ASP A 84 -3.49 9.08 12.29
CA ASP A 84 -4.02 10.38 11.88
C ASP A 84 -3.03 11.21 11.06
N THR A 85 -1.75 11.12 11.41
CA THR A 85 -0.65 11.78 10.66
C THR A 85 -0.56 11.20 9.25
N ILE A 86 -0.61 9.87 9.12
CA ILE A 86 -0.57 9.19 7.83
C ILE A 86 -1.81 9.55 6.99
N GLN A 87 -2.98 9.60 7.61
CA GLN A 87 -4.22 9.97 6.92
C GLN A 87 -4.15 11.40 6.37
N LEU A 88 -3.68 12.34 7.16
CA LEU A 88 -3.50 13.73 6.72
C LEU A 88 -2.44 13.84 5.63
N ALA A 89 -1.33 13.14 5.77
CA ALA A 89 -0.27 13.09 4.75
C ALA A 89 -0.78 12.50 3.43
N THR A 90 -1.61 11.47 3.48
CA THR A 90 -2.25 10.87 2.32
C THR A 90 -3.17 11.87 1.62
N LYS A 91 -3.99 12.59 2.36
CA LYS A 91 -4.85 13.64 1.81
C LYS A 91 -4.06 14.78 1.16
N THR A 92 -2.88 15.04 1.64
CA THR A 92 -1.98 16.06 1.08
C THR A 92 -1.25 15.55 -0.17
N ALA A 93 -0.85 14.28 -0.18
CA ALA A 93 -0.10 13.67 -1.26
C ALA A 93 -0.93 13.39 -2.51
N PHE A 94 -2.21 13.08 -2.34
CA PHE A 94 -3.13 12.74 -3.44
C PHE A 94 -4.20 13.81 -3.63
N ASN A 95 -4.66 13.96 -4.86
CA ASN A 95 -5.67 14.95 -5.24
C ASN A 95 -6.90 14.29 -5.88
N GLY A 96 -8.03 15.00 -5.81
CA GLY A 96 -9.26 14.63 -6.50
C GLY A 96 -9.86 13.30 -6.04
N VAL A 97 -10.44 12.57 -6.95
CA VAL A 97 -11.09 11.27 -6.70
C VAL A 97 -10.10 10.24 -6.16
N LEU A 98 -8.86 10.26 -6.63
CA LEU A 98 -7.82 9.36 -6.14
C LEU A 98 -7.56 9.55 -4.64
N ARG A 99 -7.56 10.78 -4.16
CA ARG A 99 -7.44 11.09 -2.73
C ARG A 99 -8.54 10.42 -1.93
N ASP A 100 -9.78 10.53 -2.39
CA ASP A 100 -10.92 9.97 -1.69
C ASP A 100 -10.87 8.43 -1.67
N VAL A 101 -10.53 7.81 -2.79
CA VAL A 101 -10.38 6.35 -2.91
C VAL A 101 -9.26 5.83 -2.01
N VAL A 102 -8.09 6.43 -2.05
CA VAL A 102 -6.93 6.01 -1.23
C VAL A 102 -7.21 6.22 0.25
N THR A 103 -7.83 7.33 0.63
CA THR A 103 -8.19 7.61 2.02
C THR A 103 -9.21 6.61 2.54
N ALA A 104 -10.24 6.28 1.77
CA ALA A 104 -11.24 5.29 2.14
C ALA A 104 -10.65 3.89 2.26
N ALA A 105 -9.80 3.48 1.32
CA ALA A 105 -9.10 2.19 1.34
C ALA A 105 -8.17 2.07 2.55
N GLY A 106 -7.43 3.12 2.88
CA GLY A 106 -6.56 3.17 4.05
C GLY A 106 -7.33 3.06 5.36
N SER A 107 -8.44 3.75 5.49
CA SER A 107 -9.29 3.70 6.67
C SER A 107 -9.90 2.31 6.87
N LEU A 108 -10.33 1.66 5.79
CA LEU A 108 -10.83 0.28 5.84
C LEU A 108 -9.74 -0.71 6.23
N ALA A 109 -8.55 -0.57 5.67
CA ALA A 109 -7.41 -1.42 6.00
C ALA A 109 -7.01 -1.30 7.46
N LEU A 110 -6.98 -0.08 8.01
CA LEU A 110 -6.72 0.15 9.43
C LEU A 110 -7.78 -0.49 10.32
N LYS A 111 -9.05 -0.33 9.98
CA LYS A 111 -10.16 -0.92 10.70
C LYS A 111 -10.10 -2.45 10.74
N ASN A 112 -9.76 -3.07 9.62
CA ASN A 112 -9.58 -4.52 9.52
C ASN A 112 -8.39 -5.00 10.35
N TYR A 113 -7.31 -4.25 10.36
CA TYR A 113 -6.14 -4.55 11.19
C TYR A 113 -6.46 -4.47 12.68
N GLU A 114 -7.12 -3.41 13.13
CA GLU A 114 -7.55 -3.25 14.52
C GLU A 114 -8.50 -4.38 14.96
N ALA A 115 -9.45 -4.73 14.11
CA ALA A 115 -10.36 -5.85 14.37
C ALA A 115 -9.61 -7.19 14.48
N SER A 116 -8.54 -7.39 13.72
CA SER A 116 -7.70 -8.60 13.81
C SER A 116 -6.94 -8.70 15.12
N LEU A 117 -6.59 -7.56 15.73
CA LEU A 117 -5.91 -7.52 17.02
C LEU A 117 -6.84 -7.82 18.19
N GLU A 118 -8.11 -7.45 18.06
CA GLU A 118 -9.15 -7.68 19.09
C GLU A 118 -9.75 -9.09 19.00
N ALA A 119 -9.60 -9.77 17.89
CA ALA A 119 -10.12 -11.12 17.72
C ALA A 119 -9.43 -12.08 18.69
N PRO A 120 -10.18 -12.88 19.48
CA PRO A 120 -9.55 -13.88 20.35
C PRO A 120 -8.75 -14.87 19.50
N PRO A 121 -7.58 -15.32 19.99
CA PRO A 121 -6.79 -16.31 19.24
C PRO A 121 -7.64 -17.55 19.02
N ALA A 122 -7.69 -18.02 17.77
CA ALA A 122 -8.49 -19.17 17.33
C ALA A 122 -8.00 -20.52 17.88
N SER A 123 -7.27 -20.53 18.97
CA SER A 123 -6.77 -21.70 19.68
C SER A 123 -7.51 -21.87 21.00
N ALA A 124 -8.61 -22.49 20.92
CA ALA A 124 -9.16 -23.14 22.10
C ALA A 124 -9.04 -24.64 21.93
#